data_1baedcf26cc344bbfe2c8ef571c94942
#
_entry.id   1baedcf26cc344bbfe2c8ef571c94942
#
_cell.length_a   1.000
_cell.length_b   1.000
_cell.length_c   1.000
_cell.angle_alpha   90.00
_cell.angle_beta   90.00
_cell.angle_gamma   90.00
#
_symmetry.space_group_name_H-M   'P 1'
#
loop_
_entity.id
_entity.type
_entity.pdbx_description
1 polymer ?
#
loop_
_entity_poly.entity_id
_entity_poly.type
_entity_poly.pdbx_seq_one_letter_code
_entity_poly.pdbx_strand_id
1 'polypeptide(L)'
;MVKKLFLFLLIISCSTTTEVIQIETESNIDTNTTQTIFKQSSTSEEILIDIFNIYKTFSDDPVKAVDIIWGYAHEDNKEITGPKERFAMMLASEPYDSIIDLKDYSYETIFESEENVHYEIKVLAQNNSYFVITWVFQKTLCDEKPCWRTIGVSQPEYFDSGI
;
A
#
# COMPACT_ATOMS: atom_id res chain seq x y z
N MET A 1 -43.00 -36.32 -57.19
CA MET A 1 -42.19 -36.15 -55.98
C MET A 1 -40.73 -36.23 -56.39
N VAL A 2 -40.08 -35.10 -56.45
CA VAL A 2 -38.73 -34.98 -57.05
C VAL A 2 -37.71 -34.96 -55.89
N LYS A 3 -36.86 -36.00 -55.84
CA LYS A 3 -35.70 -36.03 -54.92
C LYS A 3 -34.58 -35.17 -55.48
N LYS A 4 -34.24 -34.08 -54.80
CA LYS A 4 -33.04 -33.30 -55.10
C LYS A 4 -31.84 -33.90 -54.38
N LEU A 5 -30.91 -34.40 -55.17
CA LEU A 5 -29.59 -34.90 -54.80
C LEU A 5 -28.66 -33.68 -54.61
N PHE A 6 -28.15 -33.43 -53.39
CA PHE A 6 -27.17 -32.42 -53.13
C PHE A 6 -25.77 -33.04 -53.17
N LEU A 7 -25.02 -32.61 -54.18
CA LEU A 7 -23.64 -33.00 -54.39
C LEU A 7 -22.72 -32.17 -53.48
N PHE A 8 -22.01 -32.80 -52.54
CA PHE A 8 -21.02 -32.14 -51.70
C PHE A 8 -19.68 -32.10 -52.44
N LEU A 9 -19.23 -30.91 -52.81
CA LEU A 9 -17.89 -30.64 -53.34
C LEU A 9 -16.94 -30.41 -52.15
N LEU A 10 -16.02 -31.34 -51.93
CA LEU A 10 -14.88 -31.15 -51.02
C LEU A 10 -13.78 -30.36 -51.74
N ILE A 11 -13.57 -29.11 -51.30
CA ILE A 11 -12.44 -28.33 -51.73
C ILE A 11 -11.32 -28.48 -50.68
N ILE A 12 -10.28 -29.21 -51.05
CA ILE A 12 -9.05 -29.32 -50.28
C ILE A 12 -8.23 -28.08 -50.58
N SER A 13 -8.19 -27.12 -49.63
CA SER A 13 -7.31 -25.94 -49.73
C SER A 13 -6.00 -26.25 -49.00
N CYS A 14 -4.94 -26.33 -49.75
CA CYS A 14 -3.57 -26.47 -49.29
C CYS A 14 -3.10 -25.09 -48.84
N SER A 15 -2.97 -24.82 -47.52
CA SER A 15 -2.42 -23.58 -47.02
C SER A 15 -0.93 -23.70 -46.80
N THR A 16 -0.17 -23.01 -47.62
CA THR A 16 1.27 -22.78 -47.47
C THR A 16 1.48 -21.87 -46.25
N THR A 17 2.19 -22.37 -45.27
CA THR A 17 2.61 -21.57 -44.09
C THR A 17 3.75 -20.64 -44.49
N THR A 18 3.48 -19.38 -44.61
CA THR A 18 4.52 -18.33 -44.71
C THR A 18 4.79 -17.83 -43.30
N GLU A 19 5.94 -18.18 -42.74
CA GLU A 19 6.48 -17.57 -41.53
C GLU A 19 6.81 -16.10 -41.83
N VAL A 20 6.00 -15.21 -41.29
CA VAL A 20 6.31 -13.79 -41.23
C VAL A 20 7.06 -13.54 -39.91
N ILE A 21 8.38 -13.38 -40.02
CA ILE A 21 9.19 -12.86 -38.92
C ILE A 21 8.78 -11.42 -38.70
N GLN A 22 7.99 -11.18 -37.66
CA GLN A 22 7.78 -9.82 -37.18
C GLN A 22 8.98 -9.44 -36.31
N ILE A 23 9.80 -8.53 -36.83
CA ILE A 23 10.80 -7.81 -36.05
C ILE A 23 10.02 -6.80 -35.20
N GLU A 24 9.76 -7.15 -33.95
CA GLU A 24 9.30 -6.17 -32.96
C GLU A 24 10.45 -5.22 -32.67
N THR A 25 10.32 -4.00 -33.15
CA THR A 25 11.19 -2.89 -32.77
C THR A 25 10.79 -2.52 -31.34
N GLU A 26 11.55 -2.99 -30.35
CA GLU A 26 11.47 -2.51 -28.99
C GLU A 26 11.85 -1.01 -28.96
N SER A 27 10.85 -0.16 -28.92
CA SER A 27 11.05 1.22 -28.49
C SER A 27 11.11 1.18 -26.96
N ASN A 28 12.31 1.18 -26.39
CA ASN A 28 12.59 1.48 -25.00
C ASN A 28 12.07 2.90 -24.70
N ILE A 29 10.85 3.00 -24.21
CA ILE A 29 10.39 4.16 -23.45
C ILE A 29 10.64 3.80 -21.99
N ASP A 30 11.79 4.27 -21.46
CA ASP A 30 12.07 4.34 -20.04
C ASP A 30 11.06 5.30 -19.37
N THR A 31 9.86 4.80 -19.13
CA THR A 31 8.96 5.42 -18.18
C THR A 31 9.28 4.77 -16.84
N ASN A 32 10.20 5.39 -16.12
CA ASN A 32 10.55 5.06 -14.75
C ASN A 32 9.35 5.45 -13.84
N THR A 33 8.23 4.77 -14.03
CA THR A 33 7.12 4.81 -13.10
C THR A 33 7.50 3.86 -11.98
N THR A 34 8.05 4.42 -10.90
CA THR A 34 8.20 3.71 -9.64
C THR A 34 6.79 3.36 -9.14
N GLN A 35 6.25 2.26 -9.62
CA GLN A 35 5.07 1.65 -9.01
C GLN A 35 5.53 1.15 -7.64
N THR A 36 5.20 1.90 -6.61
CA THR A 36 5.29 1.43 -5.24
C THR A 36 4.41 0.19 -5.14
N ILE A 37 5.05 -0.99 -5.12
CA ILE A 37 4.34 -2.27 -5.08
C ILE A 37 3.80 -2.41 -3.66
N PHE A 38 2.56 -1.95 -3.45
CA PHE A 38 1.83 -2.28 -2.22
C PHE A 38 1.55 -3.78 -2.22
N LYS A 39 2.01 -4.48 -1.20
CA LYS A 39 1.68 -5.90 -1.02
C LYS A 39 0.18 -6.04 -0.79
N GLN A 40 -0.55 -6.44 -1.80
CA GLN A 40 -2.02 -6.51 -1.82
C GLN A 40 -2.62 -7.59 -0.90
N SER A 41 -1.79 -8.51 -0.37
CA SER A 41 -2.20 -9.60 0.52
C SER A 41 -1.51 -9.57 1.89
N SER A 42 -1.02 -8.41 2.33
CA SER A 42 -0.39 -8.25 3.64
C SER A 42 -1.42 -8.23 4.76
N THR A 43 -1.07 -8.81 5.91
CA THR A 43 -1.83 -8.66 7.15
C THR A 43 -1.72 -7.21 7.66
N SER A 44 -2.62 -6.81 8.56
CA SER A 44 -2.52 -5.49 9.23
C SER A 44 -1.18 -5.33 9.97
N GLU A 45 -0.68 -6.42 10.57
CA GLU A 45 0.61 -6.45 11.27
C GLU A 45 1.80 -6.23 10.32
N GLU A 46 1.83 -6.91 9.17
CA GLU A 46 2.87 -6.70 8.15
C GLU A 46 2.90 -5.25 7.66
N ILE A 47 1.72 -4.65 7.45
CA ILE A 47 1.61 -3.25 7.04
C ILE A 47 2.08 -2.32 8.16
N LEU A 48 1.74 -2.60 9.42
CA LEU A 48 2.22 -1.85 10.58
C LEU A 48 3.76 -1.84 10.63
N ILE A 49 4.37 -3.03 10.50
CA ILE A 49 5.82 -3.19 10.49
C ILE A 49 6.46 -2.39 9.33
N ASP A 50 5.88 -2.49 8.13
CA ASP A 50 6.37 -1.73 6.96
C ASP A 50 6.31 -0.21 7.21
N ILE A 51 5.21 0.31 7.75
CA ILE A 51 5.03 1.73 8.08
C ILE A 51 6.07 2.19 9.11
N PHE A 52 6.26 1.43 10.20
CA PHE A 52 7.20 1.83 11.25
C PHE A 52 8.67 1.69 10.84
N ASN A 53 8.99 0.76 9.94
CA ASN A 53 10.31 0.71 9.30
C ASN A 53 10.58 1.95 8.43
N ILE A 54 9.55 2.51 7.78
CA ILE A 54 9.65 3.76 7.04
C ILE A 54 9.84 4.95 7.98
N TYR A 55 9.14 4.99 9.11
CA TYR A 55 9.36 6.03 10.13
C TYR A 55 10.79 6.01 10.70
N LYS A 56 11.46 4.85 10.79
CA LYS A 56 12.88 4.76 11.23
C LYS A 56 13.85 5.47 10.30
N THR A 57 13.51 5.64 9.03
CA THR A 57 14.38 6.20 7.98
C THR A 57 13.67 7.31 7.18
N PHE A 58 12.70 7.96 7.82
CA PHE A 58 11.81 8.91 7.14
C PHE A 58 12.60 10.06 6.48
N SER A 59 13.59 10.60 7.16
CA SER A 59 14.39 11.72 6.68
C SER A 59 15.34 11.37 5.53
N ASP A 60 15.59 10.09 5.25
CA ASP A 60 16.41 9.66 4.12
C ASP A 60 15.73 9.96 2.78
N ASP A 61 14.40 9.79 2.70
CA ASP A 61 13.57 10.12 1.53
C ASP A 61 12.14 10.46 1.97
N PRO A 62 11.90 11.70 2.44
CA PRO A 62 10.61 12.09 2.98
C PRO A 62 9.45 12.00 1.97
N VAL A 63 9.74 12.24 0.69
CA VAL A 63 8.71 12.17 -0.37
C VAL A 63 8.24 10.73 -0.53
N LYS A 64 9.16 9.79 -0.63
CA LYS A 64 8.86 8.37 -0.74
C LYS A 64 8.17 7.84 0.54
N ALA A 65 8.63 8.28 1.72
CA ALA A 65 8.03 7.90 3.00
C ALA A 65 6.55 8.33 3.05
N VAL A 66 6.25 9.58 2.71
CA VAL A 66 4.88 10.10 2.62
C VAL A 66 4.06 9.31 1.60
N ASP A 67 4.60 9.03 0.42
CA ASP A 67 3.89 8.29 -0.63
C ASP A 67 3.48 6.89 -0.15
N ILE A 68 4.35 6.19 0.57
CA ILE A 68 4.06 4.84 1.07
C ILE A 68 3.02 4.90 2.20
N ILE A 69 3.20 5.76 3.20
CA ILE A 69 2.27 5.88 4.32
C ILE A 69 0.88 6.31 3.82
N TRP A 70 0.82 7.28 2.90
CA TRP A 70 -0.41 7.70 2.23
C TRP A 70 -1.07 6.56 1.44
N GLY A 71 -0.27 5.71 0.79
CA GLY A 71 -0.76 4.56 0.06
C GLY A 71 -1.44 3.51 0.94
N TYR A 72 -1.03 3.40 2.21
CA TYR A 72 -1.69 2.52 3.19
C TYR A 72 -2.90 3.17 3.88
N ALA A 73 -3.18 4.45 3.67
CA ALA A 73 -4.33 5.11 4.27
C ALA A 73 -5.65 4.67 3.61
N HIS A 74 -6.70 4.49 4.43
CA HIS A 74 -8.08 4.29 3.97
C HIS A 74 -8.61 5.56 3.31
N GLU A 75 -9.57 5.44 2.39
CA GLU A 75 -10.11 6.61 1.69
C GLU A 75 -10.75 7.61 2.67
N ASP A 76 -11.50 7.14 3.67
CA ASP A 76 -12.09 8.02 4.69
C ASP A 76 -11.01 8.77 5.50
N ASN A 77 -9.86 8.12 5.79
CA ASN A 77 -8.74 8.80 6.44
C ASN A 77 -8.14 9.86 5.50
N LYS A 78 -8.01 9.56 4.21
CA LYS A 78 -7.53 10.51 3.20
C LYS A 78 -8.47 11.71 3.04
N GLU A 79 -9.78 11.52 3.12
CA GLU A 79 -10.75 12.62 3.07
C GLU A 79 -10.56 13.59 4.24
N ILE A 80 -10.27 13.07 5.44
CA ILE A 80 -10.06 13.87 6.65
C ILE A 80 -8.71 14.58 6.61
N THR A 81 -7.64 13.88 6.23
CA THR A 81 -6.24 14.34 6.34
C THR A 81 -5.72 14.99 5.06
N GLY A 82 -6.33 14.70 3.90
CA GLY A 82 -5.88 15.13 2.57
C GLY A 82 -6.10 16.60 2.25
N PRO A 83 -5.59 17.05 1.11
CA PRO A 83 -4.82 16.29 0.12
C PRO A 83 -3.46 15.85 0.63
N LYS A 84 -2.72 15.02 -0.15
CA LYS A 84 -1.44 14.41 0.25
C LYS A 84 -0.40 15.42 0.74
N GLU A 85 -0.36 16.61 0.15
CA GLU A 85 0.53 17.68 0.55
C GLU A 85 0.21 18.20 1.98
N ARG A 86 -1.09 18.28 2.33
CA ARG A 86 -1.52 18.62 3.69
C ARG A 86 -1.17 17.50 4.66
N PHE A 87 -1.34 16.26 4.27
CA PHE A 87 -0.94 15.09 5.06
C PHE A 87 0.57 15.10 5.33
N ALA A 88 1.40 15.41 4.33
CA ALA A 88 2.85 15.56 4.50
C ALA A 88 3.21 16.66 5.51
N MET A 89 2.54 17.81 5.43
CA MET A 89 2.74 18.90 6.42
C MET A 89 2.31 18.49 7.82
N MET A 90 1.23 17.73 7.96
CA MET A 90 0.76 17.20 9.24
C MET A 90 1.81 16.27 9.86
N LEU A 91 2.39 15.34 9.10
CA LEU A 91 3.43 14.43 9.59
C LEU A 91 4.70 15.19 10.04
N ALA A 92 5.03 16.29 9.36
CA ALA A 92 6.20 17.14 9.67
C ALA A 92 5.93 18.18 10.76
N SER A 93 4.78 18.12 11.43
CA SER A 93 4.36 19.08 12.46
C SER A 93 4.06 18.40 13.78
N GLU A 94 4.18 19.15 14.90
CA GLU A 94 3.76 18.65 16.21
C GLU A 94 2.28 18.21 16.21
N PRO A 95 1.98 17.08 16.87
CA PRO A 95 2.88 16.21 17.63
C PRO A 95 3.48 15.05 16.81
N TYR A 96 3.15 14.91 15.52
CA TYR A 96 3.52 13.74 14.69
C TYR A 96 5.00 13.70 14.31
N ASP A 97 5.68 14.86 14.25
CA ASP A 97 7.12 14.93 13.99
C ASP A 97 7.98 14.23 15.06
N SER A 98 7.42 14.07 16.28
CA SER A 98 8.09 13.37 17.38
C SER A 98 8.45 11.90 17.11
N ILE A 99 7.78 11.26 16.14
CA ILE A 99 8.01 9.87 15.77
C ILE A 99 8.81 9.71 14.47
N ILE A 100 9.18 10.80 13.81
CA ILE A 100 10.04 10.77 12.64
C ILE A 100 11.44 10.32 13.07
N ASP A 101 12.07 9.44 12.25
CA ASP A 101 13.38 8.86 12.50
C ASP A 101 13.49 8.17 13.88
N LEU A 102 12.39 7.58 14.34
CA LEU A 102 12.34 6.89 15.63
C LEU A 102 13.47 5.85 15.77
N LYS A 103 13.97 5.65 17.01
CA LYS A 103 15.05 4.70 17.29
C LYS A 103 14.54 3.27 17.32
N ASP A 104 13.40 3.07 18.01
CA ASP A 104 12.81 1.75 18.17
C ASP A 104 11.32 1.86 18.49
N TYR A 105 10.61 0.76 18.34
CA TYR A 105 9.21 0.64 18.70
C TYR A 105 8.86 -0.77 19.12
N SER A 106 7.80 -0.89 19.90
CA SER A 106 7.10 -2.14 20.19
C SER A 106 5.61 -1.92 20.04
N TYR A 107 4.87 -2.98 19.80
CA TYR A 107 3.41 -2.89 19.66
C TYR A 107 2.71 -4.08 20.31
N GLU A 108 1.45 -3.87 20.66
CA GLU A 108 0.55 -4.91 21.12
C GLU A 108 -0.83 -4.71 20.48
N THR A 109 -1.51 -5.81 20.17
CA THR A 109 -2.89 -5.77 19.70
C THR A 109 -3.81 -5.54 20.88
N ILE A 110 -4.52 -4.40 20.89
CA ILE A 110 -5.47 -4.05 21.97
C ILE A 110 -6.93 -4.34 21.61
N PHE A 111 -7.21 -4.52 20.32
CA PHE A 111 -8.51 -4.93 19.81
C PHE A 111 -8.36 -5.63 18.46
N GLU A 112 -9.13 -6.70 18.24
CA GLU A 112 -9.18 -7.41 16.96
C GLU A 112 -10.60 -7.92 16.68
N SER A 113 -11.04 -7.75 15.44
CA SER A 113 -12.27 -8.27 14.86
C SER A 113 -12.03 -8.70 13.41
N GLU A 114 -13.06 -9.21 12.73
CA GLU A 114 -12.95 -9.56 11.30
C GLU A 114 -12.64 -8.36 10.41
N GLU A 115 -13.07 -7.14 10.81
CA GLU A 115 -12.99 -5.92 9.98
C GLU A 115 -12.02 -4.88 10.52
N ASN A 116 -11.67 -4.92 11.81
CA ASN A 116 -10.85 -3.90 12.45
C ASN A 116 -9.80 -4.52 13.38
N VAL A 117 -8.60 -3.94 13.34
CA VAL A 117 -7.51 -4.27 14.28
C VAL A 117 -6.94 -2.97 14.82
N HIS A 118 -6.80 -2.88 16.15
CA HIS A 118 -6.18 -1.74 16.83
C HIS A 118 -4.88 -2.19 17.51
N TYR A 119 -3.83 -1.45 17.25
CA TYR A 119 -2.53 -1.63 17.89
C TYR A 119 -2.23 -0.45 18.81
N GLU A 120 -1.74 -0.73 20.01
CA GLU A 120 -1.03 0.25 20.83
C GLU A 120 0.47 0.12 20.54
N ILE A 121 1.11 1.22 20.20
CA ILE A 121 2.51 1.26 19.79
C ILE A 121 3.27 2.18 20.76
N LYS A 122 4.33 1.65 21.36
CA LYS A 122 5.28 2.40 22.18
C LYS A 122 6.50 2.73 21.33
N VAL A 123 6.78 3.99 21.16
CA VAL A 123 7.85 4.50 20.31
C VAL A 123 8.95 5.13 21.16
N LEU A 124 10.20 4.77 20.88
CA LEU A 124 11.38 5.47 21.38
C LEU A 124 11.85 6.47 20.33
N ALA A 125 11.64 7.75 20.60
CA ALA A 125 12.02 8.85 19.72
C ALA A 125 13.53 9.13 19.72
N GLN A 126 14.01 9.95 18.78
CA GLN A 126 15.42 10.34 18.65
C GLN A 126 15.97 11.03 19.91
N ASN A 127 15.16 11.82 20.59
CA ASN A 127 15.52 12.54 21.82
C ASN A 127 15.45 11.67 23.10
N ASN A 128 15.27 10.34 22.97
CA ASN A 128 15.06 9.35 24.04
C ASN A 128 13.75 9.51 24.82
N SER A 129 12.81 10.28 24.32
CA SER A 129 11.44 10.31 24.87
C SER A 129 10.64 9.12 24.36
N TYR A 130 9.68 8.67 25.19
CA TYR A 130 8.73 7.64 24.80
C TYR A 130 7.39 8.26 24.47
N PHE A 131 6.76 7.72 23.43
CA PHE A 131 5.40 8.10 23.02
C PHE A 131 4.55 6.85 22.88
N VAL A 132 3.25 6.99 23.12
CA VAL A 132 2.24 5.96 22.84
C VAL A 132 1.32 6.46 21.74
N ILE A 133 1.00 5.58 20.80
CA ILE A 133 0.14 5.86 19.64
C ILE A 133 -0.81 4.68 19.47
N THR A 134 -2.08 4.97 19.25
CA THR A 134 -3.04 3.95 18.79
C THR A 134 -3.14 4.00 17.27
N TRP A 135 -2.91 2.87 16.61
CA TRP A 135 -3.03 2.70 15.16
C TRP A 135 -4.18 1.76 14.82
N VAL A 136 -5.09 2.22 13.99
CA VAL A 136 -6.30 1.49 13.64
C VAL A 136 -6.30 1.12 12.18
N PHE A 137 -6.39 -0.17 11.90
CA PHE A 137 -6.59 -0.72 10.57
C PHE A 137 -8.04 -1.16 10.38
N GLN A 138 -8.54 -0.95 9.17
CA GLN A 138 -9.82 -1.47 8.72
C GLN A 138 -9.64 -2.30 7.45
N LYS A 139 -10.39 -3.40 7.36
CA LYS A 139 -10.47 -4.22 6.17
C LYS A 139 -11.38 -3.56 5.14
N THR A 140 -10.91 -3.44 3.92
CA THR A 140 -11.64 -2.84 2.81
C THR A 140 -11.37 -3.62 1.52
N LEU A 141 -11.77 -3.10 0.36
CA LEU A 141 -11.50 -3.69 -0.94
C LEU A 141 -10.43 -2.85 -1.68
N CYS A 142 -9.37 -3.51 -2.09
CA CYS A 142 -8.34 -2.96 -2.95
C CYS A 142 -8.36 -3.77 -4.26
N ASP A 143 -8.70 -3.16 -5.38
CA ASP A 143 -8.84 -3.84 -6.67
C ASP A 143 -9.69 -5.12 -6.56
N GLU A 144 -10.87 -4.97 -5.94
CA GLU A 144 -11.87 -6.05 -5.72
C GLU A 144 -11.42 -7.18 -4.76
N LYS A 145 -10.28 -7.05 -4.09
CA LYS A 145 -9.78 -8.03 -3.12
C LYS A 145 -9.72 -7.43 -1.71
N PRO A 146 -9.97 -8.24 -0.67
CA PRO A 146 -9.81 -7.78 0.70
C PRO A 146 -8.38 -7.31 0.97
N CYS A 147 -8.25 -6.15 1.61
CA CYS A 147 -6.98 -5.57 2.02
C CYS A 147 -7.16 -4.79 3.33
N TRP A 148 -6.07 -4.53 4.04
CA TRP A 148 -6.06 -3.69 5.23
C TRP A 148 -5.59 -2.29 4.89
N ARG A 149 -6.23 -1.26 5.51
CA ARG A 149 -5.88 0.14 5.36
C ARG A 149 -5.95 0.85 6.70
N THR A 150 -5.08 1.82 6.92
CA THR A 150 -5.10 2.70 8.10
C THR A 150 -6.33 3.60 8.04
N ILE A 151 -7.28 3.40 8.96
CA ILE A 151 -8.48 4.23 9.08
C ILE A 151 -8.28 5.38 10.07
N GLY A 152 -7.40 5.21 11.06
CA GLY A 152 -7.13 6.23 12.06
C GLY A 152 -5.81 6.02 12.79
N VAL A 153 -5.25 7.12 13.26
CA VAL A 153 -4.04 7.16 14.09
C VAL A 153 -4.27 8.23 15.16
N SER A 154 -4.06 7.88 16.43
CA SER A 154 -4.10 8.88 17.51
C SER A 154 -2.90 9.84 17.41
N GLN A 155 -3.01 10.99 18.04
CA GLN A 155 -1.81 11.81 18.26
C GLN A 155 -0.83 11.06 19.16
N PRO A 156 0.51 11.20 18.93
CA PRO A 156 1.52 10.69 19.83
C PRO A 156 1.37 11.36 21.21
N GLU A 157 1.20 10.55 22.25
CA GLU A 157 1.13 11.01 23.63
C GLU A 157 2.43 10.68 24.34
N TYR A 158 3.01 11.69 25.03
CA TYR A 158 4.21 11.48 25.82
C TYR A 158 3.95 10.47 26.93
N PHE A 159 4.85 9.50 27.04
CA PHE A 159 4.79 8.45 28.05
C PHE A 159 6.06 8.49 28.91
N ASP A 160 5.91 8.74 30.22
CA ASP A 160 7.02 8.62 31.15
C ASP A 160 7.17 7.15 31.55
N SER A 161 8.28 6.51 31.12
CA SER A 161 8.55 5.10 31.41
C SER A 161 8.80 4.82 32.91
N GLY A 162 8.90 5.85 33.75
CA GLY A 162 9.05 5.72 35.19
C GLY A 162 10.29 4.95 35.64
N ILE A 163 11.41 5.00 34.87
CA ILE A 163 12.69 4.38 35.22
C ILE A 163 13.48 5.28 36.17
#